data_c3f86e77c89816d9dbe267e531111c5d
#
_entry.id   c3f86e77c89816d9dbe267e531111c5d
#
_cell.length_a   1.000
_cell.length_b   1.000
_cell.length_c   1.000
_cell.angle_alpha   90.00
_cell.angle_beta   90.00
_cell.angle_gamma   90.00
#
_symmetry.space_group_name_H-M   'P 1'
#
loop_
_entity.id
_entity.type
_entity.pdbx_description
1 polymer ?
#
loop_
_entity_poly.entity_id
_entity_poly.type
_entity_poly.pdbx_seq_one_letter_code
_entity_poly.pdbx_strand_id
1 'polypeptide(L)'
;MHKLMRYIKGYEKQALLAPLFKMLEACFELFVPLVIASIIDTGIKNEDAAFIWTRCGLLVLLAAIGLASSLTAQWFSATAALGFGAALRKDLFRHIGTLSYSELDGIGTPTLVTRMTSDINQVQNGVNLTLRLLLRSPFIVIGALIMAFSISPKLTLLFIGITIMVSLIIWAIMRVTVPIYHEAQNGLDRVTLLTRENYVGARVVRAFARQADELAAFVETNDHLKKLQFAAGRISALMNPLTYLVVNLAVVALLLRGGVEVDAGKLTQGEVIALINYMSQILLSLLRLADLVVSVTRALASGMRVNEILNTHTTMQDPGTAELAVNDAAEAAKFEHVTFTYKDAGAPSLTDITFTARPGETIGVIGGTGSGKSTLIDLVCRFYDADNGGVALFDHDVKQYSFAQLRRLVGVVPQQAVLFTGTIRDNMQWAAPGASDEEIWQALEIAQAAEFVRGKPGMLDAPVETAGRNFSGGQRQRLTIARALVPKPKILILDDSASALDFATDAALRKAIKEETHGMTVFIVSQRAASVQRADHILVLDDGKLVGDAPHAELLRSCEVYKEICLSQLSKEEVAKTL
;
A
#
# COMPACT_ATOMS: atom_id res chain seq x y z
N MET A 1 3.19 -0.62 17.95
CA MET A 1 4.36 -1.51 17.80
C MET A 1 4.24 -2.84 18.54
N HIS A 2 3.80 -2.88 19.80
CA HIS A 2 3.68 -4.17 20.52
C HIS A 2 2.82 -5.21 19.77
N LYS A 3 1.71 -4.78 19.15
CA LYS A 3 0.87 -5.65 18.31
C LYS A 3 1.60 -6.20 17.07
N LEU A 4 2.57 -5.47 16.52
CA LEU A 4 3.34 -5.91 15.35
C LEU A 4 4.42 -6.94 15.71
N MET A 5 4.87 -7.00 16.98
CA MET A 5 5.85 -8.00 17.43
C MET A 5 5.34 -9.44 17.28
N ARG A 6 4.02 -9.65 17.20
CA ARG A 6 3.43 -10.98 16.93
C ARG A 6 3.94 -11.60 15.61
N TYR A 7 4.35 -10.78 14.64
CA TYR A 7 4.86 -11.26 13.35
C TYR A 7 6.31 -11.77 13.40
N ILE A 8 6.99 -11.65 14.57
CA ILE A 8 8.27 -12.33 14.84
C ILE A 8 8.03 -13.81 15.16
N LYS A 9 6.78 -14.21 15.45
CA LYS A 9 6.45 -15.60 15.78
C LYS A 9 6.90 -16.53 14.66
N GLY A 10 7.65 -17.59 15.06
CA GLY A 10 8.32 -18.51 14.13
C GLY A 10 9.79 -18.13 13.82
N TYR A 11 10.22 -16.92 14.21
CA TYR A 11 11.60 -16.43 14.03
C TYR A 11 12.22 -15.96 15.36
N GLU A 12 11.64 -16.39 16.51
CA GLU A 12 12.07 -15.96 17.84
C GLU A 12 13.53 -16.36 18.12
N LYS A 13 13.91 -17.58 17.70
CA LYS A 13 15.30 -18.06 17.86
C LYS A 13 16.29 -17.17 17.10
N GLN A 14 15.97 -16.83 15.86
CA GLN A 14 16.81 -15.96 15.03
C GLN A 14 16.87 -14.54 15.60
N ALA A 15 15.74 -14.02 16.06
CA ALA A 15 15.65 -12.70 16.68
C ALA A 15 16.43 -12.59 17.99
N LEU A 16 16.58 -13.70 18.75
CA LEU A 16 17.38 -13.76 19.96
C LEU A 16 18.88 -14.00 19.65
N LEU A 17 19.16 -14.91 18.71
CA LEU A 17 20.55 -15.25 18.37
C LEU A 17 21.29 -14.13 17.64
N ALA A 18 20.60 -13.34 16.80
CA ALA A 18 21.22 -12.25 16.06
C ALA A 18 21.92 -11.22 16.96
N PRO A 19 21.26 -10.61 17.97
CA PRO A 19 21.92 -9.70 18.91
C PRO A 19 23.02 -10.40 19.73
N LEU A 20 22.81 -11.67 20.08
CA LEU A 20 23.77 -12.43 20.90
C LEU A 20 25.10 -12.63 20.14
N PHE A 21 25.06 -13.04 18.88
CA PHE A 21 26.26 -13.14 18.05
C PHE A 21 26.89 -11.75 17.76
N LYS A 22 26.06 -10.68 17.67
CA LYS A 22 26.58 -9.31 17.54
C LYS A 22 27.25 -8.82 18.81
N MET A 23 26.79 -9.22 20.00
CA MET A 23 27.49 -8.95 21.25
C MET A 23 28.78 -9.75 21.36
N LEU A 24 28.78 -11.02 20.93
CA LEU A 24 29.98 -11.86 20.91
C LEU A 24 31.07 -11.27 20.00
N GLU A 25 30.69 -10.80 18.78
CA GLU A 25 31.60 -10.05 17.91
C GLU A 25 32.18 -8.82 18.62
N ALA A 26 31.33 -8.03 19.30
CA ALA A 26 31.75 -6.85 20.03
C ALA A 26 32.70 -7.18 21.20
N CYS A 27 32.51 -8.31 21.90
CA CYS A 27 33.44 -8.79 22.91
C CYS A 27 34.84 -9.02 22.33
N PHE A 28 34.94 -9.73 21.20
CA PHE A 28 36.24 -9.96 20.55
C PHE A 28 36.88 -8.66 20.07
N GLU A 29 36.10 -7.72 19.53
CA GLU A 29 36.58 -6.40 19.12
C GLU A 29 37.19 -5.60 20.29
N LEU A 30 36.65 -5.73 21.50
CA LEU A 30 37.17 -5.08 22.70
C LEU A 30 38.50 -5.68 23.19
N PHE A 31 38.83 -6.93 22.87
CA PHE A 31 40.11 -7.54 23.24
C PHE A 31 41.25 -7.16 22.29
N VAL A 32 40.97 -6.77 21.07
CA VAL A 32 42.00 -6.43 20.05
C VAL A 32 42.97 -5.37 20.55
N PRO A 33 42.56 -4.23 21.14
CA PRO A 33 43.49 -3.21 21.63
C PRO A 33 44.46 -3.72 22.71
N LEU A 34 44.01 -4.64 23.59
CA LEU A 34 44.87 -5.22 24.63
C LEU A 34 45.94 -6.17 24.02
N VAL A 35 45.59 -6.95 23.01
CA VAL A 35 46.55 -7.79 22.31
C VAL A 35 47.58 -6.93 21.59
N ILE A 36 47.17 -5.82 20.97
CA ILE A 36 48.08 -4.85 20.35
C ILE A 36 49.04 -4.25 21.42
N ALA A 37 48.49 -3.86 22.57
CA ALA A 37 49.30 -3.37 23.68
C ALA A 37 50.37 -4.40 24.08
N SER A 38 50.00 -5.69 24.23
CA SER A 38 50.94 -6.75 24.57
C SER A 38 52.05 -6.97 23.54
N ILE A 39 51.74 -6.79 22.25
CA ILE A 39 52.75 -6.86 21.18
C ILE A 39 53.77 -5.75 21.33
N ILE A 40 53.32 -4.53 21.64
CA ILE A 40 54.19 -3.36 21.80
C ILE A 40 55.06 -3.48 23.05
N ASP A 41 54.41 -3.77 24.17
CA ASP A 41 55.05 -3.70 25.49
C ASP A 41 55.99 -4.88 25.76
N THR A 42 55.68 -6.06 25.21
CA THR A 42 56.47 -7.27 25.44
C THR A 42 57.23 -7.70 24.19
N GLY A 43 56.53 -7.76 23.04
CA GLY A 43 57.13 -8.28 21.79
C GLY A 43 58.18 -7.34 21.21
N ILE A 44 57.79 -6.08 20.96
CA ILE A 44 58.69 -5.10 20.33
C ILE A 44 59.76 -4.65 21.30
N LYS A 45 59.39 -4.36 22.56
CA LYS A 45 60.32 -3.88 23.56
C LYS A 45 61.44 -4.88 23.88
N ASN A 46 61.15 -6.20 23.86
CA ASN A 46 62.13 -7.27 24.14
C ASN A 46 62.68 -7.89 22.84
N GLU A 47 62.39 -7.37 21.67
CA GLU A 47 62.78 -7.89 20.36
C GLU A 47 62.42 -9.39 20.15
N ASP A 48 61.35 -9.86 20.84
CA ASP A 48 60.92 -11.26 20.78
C ASP A 48 59.98 -11.49 19.58
N ALA A 49 60.57 -11.89 18.46
CA ALA A 49 59.85 -12.20 17.23
C ALA A 49 58.84 -13.35 17.39
N ALA A 50 59.17 -14.37 18.22
CA ALA A 50 58.27 -15.52 18.41
C ALA A 50 57.00 -15.09 19.17
N PHE A 51 57.12 -14.24 20.18
CA PHE A 51 55.98 -13.65 20.86
C PHE A 51 55.12 -12.80 19.94
N ILE A 52 55.75 -11.95 19.10
CA ILE A 52 55.01 -11.12 18.11
C ILE A 52 54.21 -12.00 17.18
N TRP A 53 54.79 -13.03 16.58
CA TRP A 53 54.10 -13.94 15.67
C TRP A 53 52.92 -14.67 16.36
N THR A 54 53.12 -15.11 17.58
CA THR A 54 52.06 -15.76 18.37
C THR A 54 50.87 -14.82 18.63
N ARG A 55 51.15 -13.55 18.99
CA ARG A 55 50.11 -12.55 19.24
C ARG A 55 49.43 -12.08 17.94
N CYS A 56 50.16 -11.96 16.83
CA CYS A 56 49.60 -11.73 15.51
C CYS A 56 48.65 -12.88 15.08
N GLY A 57 49.07 -14.15 15.36
CA GLY A 57 48.20 -15.31 15.15
C GLY A 57 46.91 -15.23 15.97
N LEU A 58 47.00 -14.77 17.23
CA LEU A 58 45.82 -14.51 18.09
C LEU A 58 44.91 -13.41 17.50
N LEU A 59 45.47 -12.31 16.98
CA LEU A 59 44.67 -11.27 16.28
C LEU A 59 43.93 -11.83 15.07
N VAL A 60 44.61 -12.64 14.26
CA VAL A 60 43.96 -13.31 13.10
C VAL A 60 42.84 -14.24 13.57
N LEU A 61 43.07 -15.00 14.64
CA LEU A 61 42.04 -15.89 15.20
C LEU A 61 40.83 -15.08 15.73
N LEU A 62 41.05 -13.99 16.48
CA LEU A 62 39.99 -13.10 16.96
C LEU A 62 39.22 -12.48 15.79
N ALA A 63 39.93 -12.05 14.73
CA ALA A 63 39.30 -11.53 13.52
C ALA A 63 38.47 -12.60 12.81
N ALA A 64 38.95 -13.84 12.69
CA ALA A 64 38.21 -14.93 12.06
C ALA A 64 36.94 -15.31 12.84
N ILE A 65 37.04 -15.41 14.18
CA ILE A 65 35.87 -15.69 15.04
C ILE A 65 34.89 -14.50 15.01
N GLY A 66 35.40 -13.26 15.04
CA GLY A 66 34.59 -12.05 14.90
C GLY A 66 33.85 -12.00 13.59
N LEU A 67 34.53 -12.33 12.48
CA LEU A 67 33.91 -12.42 11.15
C LEU A 67 32.81 -13.50 11.11
N ALA A 68 33.11 -14.71 11.60
CA ALA A 68 32.11 -15.78 11.67
C ALA A 68 30.89 -15.39 12.49
N SER A 69 31.11 -14.76 13.66
CA SER A 69 30.04 -14.24 14.52
C SER A 69 29.23 -13.15 13.83
N SER A 70 29.90 -12.23 13.11
CA SER A 70 29.27 -11.16 12.35
C SER A 70 28.38 -11.70 11.22
N LEU A 71 28.89 -12.64 10.42
CA LEU A 71 28.14 -13.27 9.32
C LEU A 71 26.93 -14.03 9.86
N THR A 72 27.09 -14.79 10.94
CA THR A 72 26.00 -15.53 11.59
C THR A 72 24.93 -14.58 12.13
N ALA A 73 25.34 -13.52 12.81
CA ALA A 73 24.41 -12.49 13.30
C ALA A 73 23.65 -11.81 12.15
N GLN A 74 24.34 -11.51 11.04
CA GLN A 74 23.73 -10.91 9.86
C GLN A 74 22.71 -11.83 9.21
N TRP A 75 23.04 -13.12 9.09
CA TRP A 75 22.14 -14.14 8.58
C TRP A 75 20.87 -14.25 9.43
N PHE A 76 20.98 -14.39 10.74
CA PHE A 76 19.83 -14.50 11.63
C PHE A 76 18.99 -13.23 11.63
N SER A 77 19.61 -12.06 11.69
CA SER A 77 18.91 -10.77 11.65
C SER A 77 18.15 -10.59 10.31
N ALA A 78 18.77 -10.90 9.17
CA ALA A 78 18.14 -10.82 7.87
C ALA A 78 16.96 -11.79 7.76
N THR A 79 17.16 -13.06 8.17
CA THR A 79 16.11 -14.09 8.17
C THR A 79 14.89 -13.68 9.01
N ALA A 80 15.15 -13.19 10.26
CA ALA A 80 14.08 -12.73 11.13
C ALA A 80 13.33 -11.51 10.56
N ALA A 81 14.07 -10.53 10.03
CA ALA A 81 13.47 -9.32 9.47
C ALA A 81 12.68 -9.58 8.17
N LEU A 82 13.19 -10.43 7.28
CA LEU A 82 12.50 -10.83 6.05
C LEU A 82 11.25 -11.64 6.36
N GLY A 83 11.37 -12.62 7.30
CA GLY A 83 10.23 -13.41 7.76
C GLY A 83 9.13 -12.55 8.40
N PHE A 84 9.52 -11.60 9.25
CA PHE A 84 8.61 -10.61 9.81
C PHE A 84 7.90 -9.81 8.71
N GLY A 85 8.65 -9.26 7.74
CA GLY A 85 8.09 -8.48 6.65
C GLY A 85 7.13 -9.29 5.76
N ALA A 86 7.46 -10.55 5.47
CA ALA A 86 6.61 -11.45 4.71
C ALA A 86 5.30 -11.79 5.45
N ALA A 87 5.39 -12.08 6.75
CA ALA A 87 4.22 -12.37 7.58
C ALA A 87 3.29 -11.14 7.70
N LEU A 88 3.86 -9.95 7.93
CA LEU A 88 3.12 -8.70 8.00
C LEU A 88 2.43 -8.39 6.66
N ARG A 89 3.13 -8.58 5.54
CA ARG A 89 2.59 -8.35 4.19
C ARG A 89 1.44 -9.29 3.88
N LYS A 90 1.58 -10.57 4.22
CA LYS A 90 0.52 -11.58 4.06
C LYS A 90 -0.73 -11.23 4.86
N ASP A 91 -0.57 -10.84 6.12
CA ASP A 91 -1.69 -10.52 7.01
C ASP A 91 -2.38 -9.21 6.60
N LEU A 92 -1.61 -8.17 6.23
CA LEU A 92 -2.15 -6.92 5.72
C LEU A 92 -2.95 -7.13 4.42
N PHE A 93 -2.41 -7.93 3.48
CA PHE A 93 -3.11 -8.25 2.24
C PHE A 93 -4.43 -8.97 2.49
N ARG A 94 -4.42 -9.97 3.40
CA ARG A 94 -5.64 -10.68 3.81
C ARG A 94 -6.65 -9.71 4.43
N HIS A 95 -6.19 -8.83 5.32
CA HIS A 95 -7.05 -7.88 6.00
C HIS A 95 -7.69 -6.87 5.03
N ILE A 96 -6.92 -6.33 4.07
CA ILE A 96 -7.45 -5.45 3.01
C ILE A 96 -8.58 -6.16 2.24
N GLY A 97 -8.43 -7.45 1.95
CA GLY A 97 -9.47 -8.24 1.28
C GLY A 97 -10.76 -8.47 2.11
N THR A 98 -10.77 -8.13 3.40
CA THR A 98 -11.96 -8.20 4.27
C THR A 98 -12.63 -6.85 4.50
N LEU A 99 -12.03 -5.76 4.04
CA LEU A 99 -12.59 -4.41 4.16
C LEU A 99 -13.73 -4.22 3.15
N SER A 100 -14.76 -3.45 3.55
CA SER A 100 -15.84 -3.05 2.65
C SER A 100 -15.39 -1.90 1.73
N TYR A 101 -16.19 -1.61 0.71
CA TYR A 101 -15.91 -0.51 -0.21
C TYR A 101 -15.83 0.84 0.51
N SER A 102 -16.65 1.06 1.55
CA SER A 102 -16.63 2.30 2.34
C SER A 102 -15.27 2.57 2.98
N GLU A 103 -14.61 1.54 3.54
CA GLU A 103 -13.27 1.68 4.12
C GLU A 103 -12.21 1.82 3.01
N LEU A 104 -12.34 1.04 1.91
CA LEU A 104 -11.40 1.10 0.79
C LEU A 104 -11.39 2.47 0.13
N ASP A 105 -12.55 3.08 -0.07
CA ASP A 105 -12.68 4.42 -0.65
C ASP A 105 -12.12 5.50 0.29
N GLY A 106 -12.40 5.40 1.60
CA GLY A 106 -11.85 6.31 2.58
C GLY A 106 -10.32 6.26 2.70
N ILE A 107 -9.71 5.08 2.53
CA ILE A 107 -8.24 4.91 2.58
C ILE A 107 -7.59 5.27 1.24
N GLY A 108 -8.19 4.86 0.16
CA GLY A 108 -7.71 5.03 -1.22
C GLY A 108 -6.64 4.01 -1.64
N THR A 109 -6.77 3.50 -2.86
CA THR A 109 -5.85 2.49 -3.43
C THR A 109 -4.37 2.90 -3.41
N PRO A 110 -3.97 4.15 -3.74
CA PRO A 110 -2.56 4.56 -3.70
C PRO A 110 -1.96 4.45 -2.30
N THR A 111 -2.74 4.76 -1.27
CA THR A 111 -2.34 4.63 0.13
C THR A 111 -2.09 3.16 0.48
N LEU A 112 -3.01 2.26 0.13
CA LEU A 112 -2.88 0.83 0.38
C LEU A 112 -1.63 0.24 -0.27
N VAL A 113 -1.35 0.60 -1.53
CA VAL A 113 -0.12 0.19 -2.24
C VAL A 113 1.13 0.67 -1.50
N THR A 114 1.16 1.92 -1.05
CA THR A 114 2.28 2.48 -0.30
C THR A 114 2.50 1.75 1.04
N ARG A 115 1.41 1.41 1.75
CA ARG A 115 1.50 0.63 3.01
C ARG A 115 2.05 -0.77 2.76
N MET A 116 1.57 -1.45 1.70
CA MET A 116 2.01 -2.81 1.33
C MET A 116 3.48 -2.90 0.89
N THR A 117 4.01 -1.83 0.32
CA THR A 117 5.36 -1.79 -0.27
C THR A 117 6.33 -1.00 0.61
N SER A 118 6.30 0.31 0.55
CA SER A 118 7.27 1.21 1.18
C SER A 118 7.26 1.11 2.71
N ASP A 119 6.07 1.18 3.34
CA ASP A 119 5.99 1.19 4.79
C ASP A 119 6.40 -0.15 5.41
N ILE A 120 5.99 -1.28 4.85
CA ILE A 120 6.43 -2.59 5.35
C ILE A 120 7.94 -2.76 5.17
N ASN A 121 8.52 -2.32 4.04
CA ASN A 121 9.96 -2.36 3.83
C ASN A 121 10.72 -1.53 4.88
N GLN A 122 10.18 -0.34 5.21
CA GLN A 122 10.77 0.53 6.23
C GLN A 122 10.74 -0.12 7.62
N VAL A 123 9.61 -0.77 7.99
CA VAL A 123 9.50 -1.51 9.26
C VAL A 123 10.45 -2.70 9.28
N GLN A 124 10.51 -3.48 8.19
CA GLN A 124 11.42 -4.61 8.03
C GLN A 124 12.89 -4.20 8.21
N ASN A 125 13.30 -3.08 7.58
CA ASN A 125 14.64 -2.53 7.72
C ASN A 125 14.91 -2.08 9.15
N GLY A 126 13.92 -1.44 9.79
CA GLY A 126 14.02 -1.04 11.19
C GLY A 126 14.21 -2.24 12.13
N VAL A 127 13.48 -3.32 11.93
CA VAL A 127 13.65 -4.58 12.68
C VAL A 127 15.06 -5.14 12.48
N ASN A 128 15.54 -5.22 11.24
CA ASN A 128 16.89 -5.71 10.93
C ASN A 128 17.98 -4.89 11.66
N LEU A 129 17.92 -3.56 11.56
CA LEU A 129 18.87 -2.67 12.19
C LEU A 129 18.81 -2.74 13.72
N THR A 130 17.60 -2.85 14.28
CA THR A 130 17.40 -3.00 15.73
C THR A 130 18.07 -4.28 16.23
N LEU A 131 17.84 -5.42 15.59
CA LEU A 131 18.44 -6.70 15.97
C LEU A 131 19.98 -6.69 15.89
N ARG A 132 20.55 -5.88 15.00
CA ARG A 132 22.00 -5.83 14.79
C ARG A 132 22.73 -4.80 15.65
N LEU A 133 22.14 -3.62 15.88
CA LEU A 133 22.86 -2.46 16.37
C LEU A 133 22.38 -1.97 17.74
N LEU A 134 21.12 -2.25 18.12
CA LEU A 134 20.53 -1.68 19.33
C LEU A 134 21.29 -2.08 20.61
N LEU A 135 21.67 -3.34 20.73
CA LEU A 135 22.45 -3.82 21.88
C LEU A 135 23.95 -3.67 21.66
N ARG A 136 24.44 -3.82 20.43
CA ARG A 136 25.87 -3.74 20.11
C ARG A 136 26.47 -2.37 20.42
N SER A 137 25.83 -1.28 20.01
CA SER A 137 26.44 0.05 20.16
C SER A 137 26.59 0.48 21.61
N PRO A 138 25.57 0.38 22.49
CA PRO A 138 25.76 0.65 23.92
C PRO A 138 26.77 -0.32 24.58
N PHE A 139 26.77 -1.60 24.17
CA PHE A 139 27.69 -2.60 24.71
C PHE A 139 29.14 -2.26 24.40
N ILE A 140 29.47 -1.80 23.18
CA ILE A 140 30.82 -1.36 22.83
C ILE A 140 31.22 -0.11 23.64
N VAL A 141 30.33 0.88 23.79
CA VAL A 141 30.63 2.10 24.55
C VAL A 141 30.92 1.76 26.02
N ILE A 142 30.04 0.99 26.66
CA ILE A 142 30.19 0.58 28.04
C ILE A 142 31.43 -0.34 28.21
N GLY A 143 31.59 -1.31 27.32
CA GLY A 143 32.73 -2.24 27.33
C GLY A 143 34.06 -1.51 27.16
N ALA A 144 34.16 -0.56 26.21
CA ALA A 144 35.35 0.24 26.01
C ALA A 144 35.68 1.12 27.25
N LEU A 145 34.64 1.67 27.93
CA LEU A 145 34.82 2.40 29.18
C LEU A 145 35.34 1.48 30.30
N ILE A 146 34.80 0.26 30.43
CA ILE A 146 35.25 -0.73 31.42
C ILE A 146 36.70 -1.14 31.13
N MET A 147 37.04 -1.41 29.86
CA MET A 147 38.40 -1.77 29.47
C MET A 147 39.38 -0.61 29.68
N ALA A 148 38.98 0.62 29.38
CA ALA A 148 39.79 1.80 29.69
C ALA A 148 39.97 1.98 31.20
N PHE A 149 38.93 1.72 32.01
CA PHE A 149 39.03 1.79 33.48
C PHE A 149 39.99 0.75 34.06
N SER A 150 40.05 -0.46 33.48
CA SER A 150 41.00 -1.50 33.90
C SER A 150 42.47 -1.13 33.63
N ILE A 151 42.73 -0.28 32.62
CA ILE A 151 44.06 0.23 32.30
C ILE A 151 44.42 1.42 33.22
N SER A 152 43.56 2.46 33.21
CA SER A 152 43.80 3.65 34.03
C SER A 152 42.48 4.33 34.45
N PRO A 153 42.08 4.22 35.74
CA PRO A 153 40.87 4.90 36.23
C PRO A 153 40.90 6.43 36.05
N LYS A 154 42.09 7.04 36.18
CA LYS A 154 42.25 8.50 36.02
C LYS A 154 42.01 8.97 34.60
N LEU A 155 42.55 8.26 33.61
CA LEU A 155 42.34 8.60 32.19
C LEU A 155 40.94 8.26 31.73
N THR A 156 40.27 7.30 32.36
CA THR A 156 38.86 6.97 32.04
C THR A 156 37.90 8.13 32.33
N LEU A 157 38.18 9.00 33.29
CA LEU A 157 37.39 10.21 33.51
C LEU A 157 37.40 11.13 32.27
N LEU A 158 38.52 11.19 31.55
CA LEU A 158 38.60 11.90 30.26
C LEU A 158 37.66 11.26 29.22
N PHE A 159 37.60 9.93 29.13
CA PHE A 159 36.70 9.21 28.22
C PHE A 159 35.25 9.51 28.52
N ILE A 160 34.85 9.50 29.80
CA ILE A 160 33.47 9.82 30.20
C ILE A 160 33.12 11.25 29.78
N GLY A 161 33.99 12.22 30.07
CA GLY A 161 33.78 13.62 29.65
C GLY A 161 33.62 13.79 28.15
N ILE A 162 34.46 13.12 27.36
CA ILE A 162 34.40 13.16 25.90
C ILE A 162 33.18 12.47 25.37
N THR A 163 32.80 11.31 25.89
CA THR A 163 31.61 10.57 25.51
C THR A 163 30.35 11.44 25.70
N ILE A 164 30.27 12.14 26.85
CA ILE A 164 29.17 13.08 27.11
C ILE A 164 29.21 14.24 26.13
N MET A 165 30.40 14.84 25.90
CA MET A 165 30.54 15.98 25.00
C MET A 165 30.19 15.63 23.56
N VAL A 166 30.65 14.49 23.03
CA VAL A 166 30.29 14.00 21.68
C VAL A 166 28.80 13.69 21.60
N SER A 167 28.23 13.05 22.62
CA SER A 167 26.79 12.78 22.67
C SER A 167 25.95 14.06 22.64
N LEU A 168 26.40 15.10 23.36
CA LEU A 168 25.74 16.41 23.38
C LEU A 168 25.81 17.10 22.00
N ILE A 169 26.96 17.04 21.34
CA ILE A 169 27.13 17.58 19.97
C ILE A 169 26.17 16.88 18.98
N ILE A 170 26.16 15.53 19.02
CA ILE A 170 25.26 14.74 18.16
C ILE A 170 23.80 15.12 18.46
N TRP A 171 23.42 15.16 19.73
CA TRP A 171 22.07 15.52 20.14
C TRP A 171 21.68 16.94 19.67
N ALA A 172 22.56 17.93 19.86
CA ALA A 172 22.31 19.32 19.46
C ALA A 172 22.13 19.46 17.94
N ILE A 173 23.01 18.83 17.16
CA ILE A 173 22.91 18.82 15.69
C ILE A 173 21.62 18.13 15.25
N MET A 174 21.30 16.97 15.78
CA MET A 174 20.07 16.24 15.44
C MET A 174 18.80 17.03 15.82
N ARG A 175 18.81 17.68 16.99
CA ARG A 175 17.69 18.51 17.46
C ARG A 175 17.33 19.64 16.47
N VAL A 176 18.34 20.22 15.81
CA VAL A 176 18.16 21.28 14.82
C VAL A 176 17.88 20.71 13.42
N THR A 177 18.56 19.63 13.04
CA THR A 177 18.53 19.12 11.66
C THR A 177 17.27 18.32 11.35
N VAL A 178 16.75 17.53 12.31
CA VAL A 178 15.59 16.66 12.10
C VAL A 178 14.34 17.45 11.68
N PRO A 179 13.95 18.58 12.32
CA PRO A 179 12.82 19.38 11.88
C PRO A 179 13.00 19.92 10.45
N ILE A 180 14.19 20.38 10.09
CA ILE A 180 14.49 20.90 8.75
C ILE A 180 14.37 19.78 7.70
N TYR A 181 14.80 18.56 8.03
CA TYR A 181 14.59 17.40 7.13
C TYR A 181 13.11 17.07 6.94
N HIS A 182 12.28 17.19 7.98
CA HIS A 182 10.83 17.03 7.84
C HIS A 182 10.22 18.10 6.90
N GLU A 183 10.64 19.35 7.05
CA GLU A 183 10.19 20.44 6.19
C GLU A 183 10.69 20.25 4.74
N ALA A 184 11.94 19.83 4.55
CA ALA A 184 12.48 19.47 3.24
C ALA A 184 11.71 18.30 2.60
N GLN A 185 11.26 17.31 3.39
CA GLN A 185 10.43 16.22 2.88
C GLN A 185 9.08 16.74 2.39
N ASN A 186 8.41 17.62 3.14
CA ASN A 186 7.17 18.26 2.71
C ASN A 186 7.37 19.09 1.43
N GLY A 187 8.52 19.77 1.32
CA GLY A 187 8.91 20.49 0.10
C GLY A 187 9.09 19.56 -1.10
N LEU A 188 9.70 18.38 -0.89
CA LEU A 188 9.86 17.36 -1.93
C LEU A 188 8.50 16.80 -2.39
N ASP A 189 7.58 16.57 -1.45
CA ASP A 189 6.22 16.09 -1.76
C ASP A 189 5.48 17.12 -2.62
N ARG A 190 5.67 18.42 -2.34
CA ARG A 190 5.09 19.52 -3.14
C ARG A 190 5.66 19.59 -4.55
N VAL A 191 6.98 19.43 -4.71
CA VAL A 191 7.63 19.34 -6.04
C VAL A 191 7.11 18.12 -6.80
N THR A 192 6.95 16.99 -6.12
CA THR A 192 6.41 15.76 -6.71
C THR A 192 4.96 15.94 -7.17
N LEU A 193 4.13 16.62 -6.38
CA LEU A 193 2.74 16.93 -6.74
C LEU A 193 2.69 17.79 -8.01
N LEU A 194 3.42 18.91 -8.05
CA LEU A 194 3.50 19.78 -9.23
C LEU A 194 3.98 19.02 -10.47
N THR A 195 4.99 18.18 -10.32
CA THR A 195 5.50 17.35 -11.42
C THR A 195 4.42 16.39 -11.95
N ARG A 196 3.69 15.76 -11.04
CA ARG A 196 2.58 14.83 -11.39
C ARG A 196 1.44 15.55 -12.09
N GLU A 197 1.03 16.70 -11.57
CA GLU A 197 -0.02 17.55 -12.17
C GLU A 197 0.37 18.00 -13.57
N ASN A 198 1.60 18.48 -13.75
CA ASN A 198 2.13 18.89 -15.06
C ASN A 198 2.23 17.72 -16.05
N TYR A 199 2.62 16.53 -15.58
CA TYR A 199 2.71 15.34 -16.44
C TYR A 199 1.32 14.87 -16.89
N VAL A 200 0.37 14.78 -15.97
CA VAL A 200 -1.01 14.37 -16.27
C VAL A 200 -1.73 15.45 -17.09
N GLY A 201 -1.53 16.73 -16.72
CA GLY A 201 -2.12 17.89 -17.37
C GLY A 201 -1.37 18.43 -18.59
N ALA A 202 -0.33 17.74 -19.08
CA ALA A 202 0.56 18.28 -20.13
C ALA A 202 -0.18 18.76 -21.40
N ARG A 203 -1.28 18.09 -21.78
CA ARG A 203 -2.12 18.51 -22.91
C ARG A 203 -2.85 19.83 -22.61
N VAL A 204 -3.35 20.00 -21.40
CA VAL A 204 -4.05 21.22 -20.95
C VAL A 204 -3.06 22.38 -20.88
N VAL A 205 -1.91 22.20 -20.22
CA VAL A 205 -0.85 23.21 -20.14
C VAL A 205 -0.41 23.70 -21.52
N ARG A 206 -0.26 22.79 -22.48
CA ARG A 206 0.08 23.14 -23.88
C ARG A 206 -1.07 23.82 -24.61
N ALA A 207 -2.32 23.35 -24.41
CA ALA A 207 -3.49 23.94 -25.08
C ALA A 207 -3.74 25.38 -24.66
N PHE A 208 -3.42 25.74 -23.41
CA PHE A 208 -3.56 27.08 -22.87
C PHE A 208 -2.25 27.89 -22.87
N ALA A 209 -1.17 27.35 -23.45
CA ALA A 209 0.15 28.00 -23.54
C ALA A 209 0.72 28.46 -22.17
N ARG A 210 0.44 27.69 -21.09
CA ARG A 210 0.82 28.03 -19.70
C ARG A 210 2.17 27.43 -19.26
N GLN A 211 3.02 26.96 -20.20
CA GLN A 211 4.30 26.32 -19.87
C GLN A 211 5.24 27.21 -19.06
N ALA A 212 5.25 28.53 -19.35
CA ALA A 212 6.11 29.46 -18.66
C ALA A 212 5.70 29.67 -17.19
N ASP A 213 4.39 29.72 -16.94
CA ASP A 213 3.86 29.91 -15.57
C ASP A 213 4.09 28.66 -14.73
N GLU A 214 3.85 27.48 -15.30
CA GLU A 214 4.10 26.20 -14.63
C GLU A 214 5.60 26.00 -14.33
N LEU A 215 6.47 26.39 -15.25
CA LEU A 215 7.91 26.37 -15.02
C LEU A 215 8.30 27.33 -13.90
N ALA A 216 7.74 28.54 -13.85
CA ALA A 216 8.02 29.52 -12.80
C ALA A 216 7.59 28.97 -11.42
N ALA A 217 6.39 28.39 -11.30
CA ALA A 217 5.89 27.76 -10.07
C ALA A 217 6.77 26.59 -9.63
N PHE A 218 7.20 25.75 -10.59
CA PHE A 218 8.12 24.64 -10.31
C PHE A 218 9.47 25.15 -9.80
N VAL A 219 10.07 26.15 -10.46
CA VAL A 219 11.37 26.73 -10.08
C VAL A 219 11.30 27.33 -8.68
N GLU A 220 10.24 28.08 -8.35
CA GLU A 220 10.04 28.65 -7.02
C GLU A 220 9.98 27.57 -5.93
N THR A 221 9.16 26.55 -6.16
CA THR A 221 8.99 25.43 -5.20
C THR A 221 10.29 24.64 -5.05
N ASN A 222 11.00 24.40 -6.16
CA ASN A 222 12.28 23.67 -6.15
C ASN A 222 13.40 24.50 -5.48
N ASP A 223 13.41 25.82 -5.66
CA ASP A 223 14.37 26.70 -4.97
C ASP A 223 14.11 26.76 -3.47
N HIS A 224 12.86 26.71 -3.03
CA HIS A 224 12.51 26.58 -1.62
C HIS A 224 13.03 25.25 -1.04
N LEU A 225 12.76 24.13 -1.71
CA LEU A 225 13.28 22.80 -1.35
C LEU A 225 14.82 22.81 -1.28
N LYS A 226 15.48 23.37 -2.29
CA LYS A 226 16.94 23.51 -2.33
C LYS A 226 17.48 24.25 -1.10
N LYS A 227 16.85 25.38 -0.70
CA LYS A 227 17.25 26.15 0.49
C LYS A 227 17.15 25.31 1.76
N LEU A 228 16.08 24.55 1.94
CA LEU A 228 15.90 23.65 3.08
C LEU A 228 16.93 22.52 3.09
N GLN A 229 17.18 21.89 1.94
CA GLN A 229 18.18 20.84 1.82
C GLN A 229 19.60 21.37 2.10
N PHE A 230 19.94 22.56 1.61
CA PHE A 230 21.23 23.19 1.93
C PHE A 230 21.34 23.54 3.41
N ALA A 231 20.28 24.06 4.05
CA ALA A 231 20.30 24.36 5.48
C ALA A 231 20.53 23.07 6.31
N ALA A 232 19.74 22.00 6.02
CA ALA A 232 19.92 20.71 6.66
C ALA A 232 21.33 20.14 6.42
N GLY A 233 21.78 20.18 5.16
CA GLY A 233 23.09 19.65 4.75
C GLY A 233 24.25 20.39 5.40
N ARG A 234 24.23 21.74 5.49
CA ARG A 234 25.28 22.52 6.16
C ARG A 234 25.40 22.18 7.65
N ILE A 235 24.27 22.06 8.34
CA ILE A 235 24.27 21.71 9.77
C ILE A 235 24.70 20.26 9.97
N SER A 236 24.18 19.32 9.19
CA SER A 236 24.59 17.92 9.25
C SER A 236 26.07 17.72 8.91
N ALA A 237 26.60 18.50 7.95
CA ALA A 237 28.01 18.42 7.57
C ALA A 237 28.96 18.79 8.70
N LEU A 238 28.52 19.56 9.71
CA LEU A 238 29.31 19.89 10.90
C LEU A 238 29.48 18.71 11.86
N MET A 239 28.63 17.67 11.75
CA MET A 239 28.64 16.55 12.71
C MET A 239 29.99 15.83 12.73
N ASN A 240 30.48 15.41 11.57
CA ASN A 240 31.76 14.71 11.48
C ASN A 240 32.97 15.60 11.87
N PRO A 241 33.17 16.80 11.30
CA PRO A 241 34.30 17.65 11.69
C PRO A 241 34.33 17.99 13.18
N LEU A 242 33.19 18.34 13.79
CA LEU A 242 33.13 18.67 15.21
C LEU A 242 33.41 17.45 16.11
N THR A 243 32.81 16.31 15.80
CA THR A 243 33.07 15.09 16.58
C THR A 243 34.51 14.60 16.43
N TYR A 244 35.08 14.64 15.21
CA TYR A 244 36.49 14.32 14.99
C TYR A 244 37.45 15.32 15.68
N LEU A 245 37.13 16.62 15.65
CA LEU A 245 37.91 17.63 16.35
C LEU A 245 37.98 17.32 17.85
N VAL A 246 36.82 17.04 18.48
CA VAL A 246 36.74 16.71 19.90
C VAL A 246 37.56 15.47 20.23
N VAL A 247 37.41 14.40 19.42
CA VAL A 247 38.12 13.14 19.64
C VAL A 247 39.62 13.31 19.42
N ASN A 248 40.05 14.04 18.38
CA ASN A 248 41.49 14.30 18.15
C ASN A 248 42.11 15.14 19.26
N LEU A 249 41.40 16.17 19.75
CA LEU A 249 41.86 16.94 20.92
C LEU A 249 41.98 16.03 22.17
N ALA A 250 41.05 15.10 22.32
CA ALA A 250 41.09 14.11 23.38
C ALA A 250 42.26 13.13 23.23
N VAL A 251 42.56 12.69 22.01
CA VAL A 251 43.74 11.86 21.71
C VAL A 251 45.02 12.62 22.06
N VAL A 252 45.11 13.91 21.70
CA VAL A 252 46.25 14.76 22.09
C VAL A 252 46.37 14.86 23.63
N ALA A 253 45.26 15.14 24.32
CA ALA A 253 45.23 15.20 25.78
C ALA A 253 45.64 13.86 26.44
N LEU A 254 45.18 12.75 25.83
CA LEU A 254 45.50 11.39 26.27
C LEU A 254 46.98 11.07 26.04
N LEU A 255 47.57 11.47 24.92
CA LEU A 255 49.00 11.30 24.64
C LEU A 255 49.85 12.12 25.58
N LEU A 256 49.49 13.40 25.84
CA LEU A 256 50.21 14.25 26.78
C LEU A 256 50.17 13.69 28.22
N ARG A 257 48.97 13.35 28.71
CA ARG A 257 48.82 12.81 30.08
C ARG A 257 49.33 11.38 30.18
N GLY A 258 49.03 10.54 29.16
CA GLY A 258 49.52 9.16 29.07
C GLY A 258 51.05 9.11 29.01
N GLY A 259 51.70 10.00 28.25
CA GLY A 259 53.16 10.12 28.18
C GLY A 259 53.79 10.44 29.54
N VAL A 260 53.21 11.35 30.31
CA VAL A 260 53.64 11.64 31.68
C VAL A 260 53.51 10.41 32.62
N GLU A 261 52.39 9.65 32.50
CA GLU A 261 52.18 8.44 33.30
C GLU A 261 53.12 7.29 32.85
N VAL A 262 53.49 7.24 31.55
CA VAL A 262 54.48 6.29 31.01
C VAL A 262 55.89 6.64 31.55
N ASP A 263 56.28 7.90 31.51
CA ASP A 263 57.57 8.36 32.07
C ASP A 263 57.67 8.10 33.58
N ALA A 264 56.55 8.22 34.29
CA ALA A 264 56.43 7.89 35.71
C ALA A 264 56.35 6.36 35.97
N GLY A 265 56.45 5.51 34.97
CA GLY A 265 56.37 4.05 35.06
C GLY A 265 55.05 3.46 35.51
N LYS A 266 53.94 4.24 35.41
CA LYS A 266 52.59 3.81 35.82
C LYS A 266 51.79 3.21 34.67
N LEU A 267 52.11 3.53 33.44
CA LEU A 267 51.51 3.00 32.23
C LEU A 267 52.60 2.54 31.26
N THR A 268 52.20 1.67 30.32
CA THR A 268 53.07 1.26 29.21
C THR A 268 52.70 2.00 27.94
N GLN A 269 53.58 1.99 26.94
CA GLN A 269 53.32 2.60 25.64
C GLN A 269 52.14 1.92 24.91
N GLY A 270 52.06 0.58 25.00
CA GLY A 270 50.99 -0.21 24.42
C GLY A 270 49.63 0.09 25.04
N GLU A 271 49.59 0.31 26.38
CA GLU A 271 48.35 0.69 27.08
C GLU A 271 47.82 2.04 26.61
N VAL A 272 48.69 3.03 26.36
CA VAL A 272 48.27 4.33 25.79
C VAL A 272 47.68 4.15 24.39
N ILE A 273 48.27 3.30 23.57
CA ILE A 273 47.74 2.99 22.21
C ILE A 273 46.41 2.26 22.33
N ALA A 274 46.24 1.31 23.25
CA ALA A 274 44.96 0.66 23.49
C ALA A 274 43.87 1.66 23.90
N LEU A 275 44.18 2.62 24.75
CA LEU A 275 43.26 3.70 25.14
C LEU A 275 42.83 4.52 23.91
N ILE A 276 43.74 4.90 23.01
CA ILE A 276 43.38 5.62 21.75
C ILE A 276 42.42 4.80 20.91
N ASN A 277 42.64 3.49 20.77
CA ASN A 277 41.76 2.61 20.02
C ASN A 277 40.36 2.53 20.66
N TYR A 278 40.24 2.41 21.99
CA TYR A 278 38.95 2.44 22.69
C TYR A 278 38.21 3.75 22.49
N MET A 279 38.90 4.88 22.48
CA MET A 279 38.32 6.19 22.19
C MET A 279 37.69 6.22 20.78
N SER A 280 38.42 5.71 19.79
CA SER A 280 37.95 5.64 18.40
C SER A 280 36.73 4.71 18.27
N GLN A 281 36.70 3.57 18.98
CA GLN A 281 35.56 2.65 19.02
C GLN A 281 34.30 3.30 19.63
N ILE A 282 34.47 4.08 20.72
CA ILE A 282 33.38 4.83 21.36
C ILE A 282 32.76 5.81 20.34
N LEU A 283 33.59 6.62 19.67
CA LEU A 283 33.13 7.58 18.67
C LEU A 283 32.31 6.91 17.57
N LEU A 284 32.86 5.88 16.92
CA LEU A 284 32.20 5.16 15.86
C LEU A 284 30.89 4.52 16.32
N SER A 285 30.84 4.02 17.56
CA SER A 285 29.62 3.41 18.12
C SER A 285 28.55 4.45 18.43
N LEU A 286 28.91 5.65 18.89
CA LEU A 286 27.97 6.76 19.09
C LEU A 286 27.36 7.26 17.78
N LEU A 287 28.17 7.40 16.73
CA LEU A 287 27.68 7.81 15.41
C LEU A 287 26.68 6.76 14.85
N ARG A 288 27.02 5.47 14.94
CA ARG A 288 26.12 4.37 14.53
C ARG A 288 24.82 4.34 15.35
N LEU A 289 24.89 4.67 16.64
CA LEU A 289 23.71 4.76 17.50
C LEU A 289 22.78 5.91 17.06
N ALA A 290 23.35 7.05 16.68
CA ALA A 290 22.58 8.19 16.16
C ALA A 290 21.81 7.80 14.88
N ASP A 291 22.48 7.17 13.91
CA ASP A 291 21.85 6.68 12.68
C ASP A 291 20.76 5.64 12.94
N LEU A 292 20.99 4.77 13.93
CA LEU A 292 20.01 3.78 14.36
C LEU A 292 18.73 4.44 14.90
N VAL A 293 18.86 5.45 15.76
CA VAL A 293 17.70 6.19 16.32
C VAL A 293 16.82 6.77 15.20
N VAL A 294 17.43 7.41 14.21
CA VAL A 294 16.71 7.96 13.04
C VAL A 294 15.98 6.85 12.27
N SER A 295 16.67 5.76 11.99
CA SER A 295 16.12 4.64 11.23
C SER A 295 14.97 3.94 11.97
N VAL A 296 15.11 3.73 13.27
CA VAL A 296 14.06 3.14 14.11
C VAL A 296 12.86 4.07 14.22
N THR A 297 13.06 5.38 14.35
CA THR A 297 11.95 6.35 14.39
C THR A 297 11.11 6.31 13.10
N ARG A 298 11.78 6.25 11.94
CA ARG A 298 11.08 6.08 10.64
C ARG A 298 10.31 4.77 10.58
N ALA A 299 10.92 3.67 11.01
CA ALA A 299 10.27 2.36 11.04
C ALA A 299 9.06 2.33 11.99
N LEU A 300 9.15 3.00 13.15
CA LEU A 300 8.04 3.16 14.10
C LEU A 300 6.87 3.92 13.45
N ALA A 301 7.14 5.04 12.77
CA ALA A 301 6.12 5.82 12.07
C ALA A 301 5.43 5.00 10.98
N SER A 302 6.20 4.29 10.14
CA SER A 302 5.65 3.39 9.13
C SER A 302 4.84 2.25 9.75
N GLY A 303 5.31 1.68 10.86
CA GLY A 303 4.61 0.65 11.61
C GLY A 303 3.28 1.14 12.21
N MET A 304 3.19 2.39 12.65
CA MET A 304 1.92 2.97 13.12
C MET A 304 0.91 3.07 11.98
N ARG A 305 1.32 3.55 10.81
CA ARG A 305 0.44 3.65 9.63
C ARG A 305 -0.06 2.29 9.13
N VAL A 306 0.80 1.27 9.12
CA VAL A 306 0.39 -0.11 8.79
C VAL A 306 -0.59 -0.65 9.82
N ASN A 307 -0.33 -0.40 11.12
CA ASN A 307 -1.19 -0.85 12.21
C ASN A 307 -2.56 -0.14 12.22
N GLU A 308 -2.64 1.09 11.72
CA GLU A 308 -3.90 1.81 11.53
C GLU A 308 -4.82 1.03 10.59
N ILE A 309 -4.33 0.61 9.43
CA ILE A 309 -5.11 -0.22 8.49
C ILE A 309 -5.50 -1.55 9.13
N LEU A 310 -4.58 -2.23 9.82
CA LEU A 310 -4.86 -3.50 10.49
C LEU A 310 -5.90 -3.37 11.64
N ASN A 311 -6.14 -2.18 12.15
CA ASN A 311 -7.17 -1.91 13.15
C ASN A 311 -8.45 -1.30 12.54
N THR A 312 -8.49 -1.03 11.24
CA THR A 312 -9.72 -0.62 10.57
C THR A 312 -10.66 -1.84 10.51
N HIS A 313 -11.83 -1.70 11.08
CA HIS A 313 -12.84 -2.76 11.07
C HIS A 313 -13.82 -2.49 9.95
N THR A 314 -14.22 -3.55 9.24
CA THR A 314 -15.27 -3.45 8.23
C THR A 314 -16.61 -3.12 8.91
N THR A 315 -17.36 -2.22 8.31
CA THR A 315 -18.73 -1.90 8.73
C THR A 315 -19.73 -2.96 8.28
N MET A 316 -19.37 -3.71 7.22
CA MET A 316 -20.22 -4.77 6.66
C MET A 316 -19.79 -6.14 7.20
N GLN A 317 -20.76 -6.91 7.68
CA GLN A 317 -20.53 -8.26 8.18
C GLN A 317 -21.10 -9.29 7.22
N ASP A 318 -20.32 -10.34 6.94
CA ASP A 318 -20.83 -11.53 6.25
C ASP A 318 -21.59 -12.38 7.29
N PRO A 319 -22.89 -12.67 7.08
CA PRO A 319 -23.67 -13.46 8.03
C PRO A 319 -23.23 -14.93 8.10
N GLY A 320 -22.34 -15.37 7.21
CA GLY A 320 -21.77 -16.72 7.24
C GLY A 320 -22.11 -17.58 6.03
N THR A 321 -22.00 -18.91 6.18
CA THR A 321 -22.06 -19.87 5.07
C THR A 321 -23.44 -20.49 4.84
N ALA A 322 -24.46 -20.14 5.63
CA ALA A 322 -25.81 -20.66 5.43
C ALA A 322 -26.37 -20.12 4.11
N GLU A 323 -26.75 -21.00 3.20
CA GLU A 323 -27.42 -20.64 1.96
C GLU A 323 -28.92 -20.46 2.21
N LEU A 324 -29.43 -19.28 1.83
CA LEU A 324 -30.87 -19.01 1.83
C LEU A 324 -31.51 -19.62 0.59
N ALA A 325 -32.68 -20.21 0.77
CA ALA A 325 -33.47 -20.69 -0.37
C ALA A 325 -33.98 -19.50 -1.19
N VAL A 326 -33.71 -19.49 -2.49
CA VAL A 326 -34.15 -18.43 -3.38
C VAL A 326 -35.55 -18.77 -3.88
N ASN A 327 -36.50 -17.89 -3.60
CA ASN A 327 -37.88 -18.02 -4.07
C ASN A 327 -38.03 -17.34 -5.44
N ASP A 328 -38.02 -18.11 -6.51
CA ASP A 328 -38.11 -17.60 -7.88
C ASP A 328 -39.48 -16.98 -8.22
N ALA A 329 -40.48 -17.15 -7.39
CA ALA A 329 -41.80 -16.51 -7.52
C ALA A 329 -41.89 -15.15 -6.83
N ALA A 330 -40.89 -14.82 -6.00
CA ALA A 330 -40.83 -13.55 -5.29
C ALA A 330 -40.23 -12.43 -6.16
N GLU A 331 -40.36 -11.20 -5.69
CA GLU A 331 -39.76 -10.02 -6.33
C GLU A 331 -38.23 -10.20 -6.45
N ALA A 332 -37.68 -10.01 -7.63
CA ALA A 332 -36.25 -10.15 -7.88
C ALA A 332 -35.43 -9.12 -7.10
N ALA A 333 -35.93 -7.89 -7.04
CA ALA A 333 -35.38 -6.84 -6.19
C ALA A 333 -36.48 -5.92 -5.68
N LYS A 334 -36.37 -5.52 -4.41
CA LYS A 334 -37.29 -4.62 -3.74
C LYS A 334 -36.54 -3.58 -2.93
N PHE A 335 -36.86 -2.32 -3.12
CA PHE A 335 -36.37 -1.19 -2.34
C PHE A 335 -37.54 -0.61 -1.55
N GLU A 336 -37.37 -0.42 -0.25
CA GLU A 336 -38.38 0.15 0.65
C GLU A 336 -37.80 1.33 1.41
N HIS A 337 -38.19 2.55 1.03
CA HIS A 337 -37.78 3.81 1.67
C HIS A 337 -36.27 3.95 1.86
N VAL A 338 -35.48 3.56 0.85
CA VAL A 338 -34.03 3.50 0.94
C VAL A 338 -33.40 4.87 0.86
N THR A 339 -32.60 5.20 1.86
CA THR A 339 -31.75 6.40 1.90
C THR A 339 -30.31 5.98 2.11
N PHE A 340 -29.38 6.60 1.39
CA PHE A 340 -27.95 6.28 1.48
C PHE A 340 -27.08 7.51 1.26
N THR A 341 -26.04 7.63 2.10
CA THR A 341 -25.03 8.70 2.06
C THR A 341 -23.62 8.08 2.04
N TYR A 342 -22.79 8.47 1.09
CA TYR A 342 -21.38 8.04 1.13
C TYR A 342 -20.67 8.65 2.32
N LYS A 343 -19.72 7.93 2.89
CA LYS A 343 -18.89 8.42 3.99
C LYS A 343 -18.24 9.75 3.59
N ASP A 344 -18.28 10.73 4.48
CA ASP A 344 -17.75 12.08 4.28
C ASP A 344 -18.50 12.92 3.22
N ALA A 345 -19.62 12.46 2.66
CA ALA A 345 -20.48 13.27 1.79
C ALA A 345 -21.38 14.21 2.63
N GLY A 346 -21.59 15.43 2.12
CA GLY A 346 -22.41 16.45 2.79
C GLY A 346 -23.92 16.29 2.61
N ALA A 347 -24.36 15.39 1.69
CA ALA A 347 -25.77 15.15 1.39
C ALA A 347 -26.01 13.69 0.97
N PRO A 348 -27.22 13.15 1.15
CA PRO A 348 -27.59 11.82 0.68
C PRO A 348 -27.44 11.68 -0.83
N SER A 349 -26.91 10.54 -1.29
CA SER A 349 -26.83 10.20 -2.71
C SER A 349 -28.10 9.52 -3.23
N LEU A 350 -28.89 8.93 -2.32
CA LEU A 350 -30.24 8.43 -2.57
C LEU A 350 -31.13 8.82 -1.40
N THR A 351 -32.35 9.24 -1.69
CA THR A 351 -33.33 9.70 -0.69
C THR A 351 -34.69 9.07 -0.97
N ASP A 352 -35.17 8.26 -0.02
CA ASP A 352 -36.53 7.68 -0.02
C ASP A 352 -36.87 6.91 -1.31
N ILE A 353 -35.97 6.04 -1.77
CA ILE A 353 -36.16 5.24 -2.97
C ILE A 353 -37.04 4.04 -2.64
N THR A 354 -38.15 3.90 -3.39
CA THR A 354 -39.06 2.76 -3.28
C THR A 354 -39.45 2.28 -4.67
N PHE A 355 -39.14 1.02 -5.00
CA PHE A 355 -39.56 0.35 -6.24
C PHE A 355 -39.48 -1.16 -6.09
N THR A 356 -40.08 -1.90 -7.04
CA THR A 356 -40.01 -3.35 -7.14
C THR A 356 -39.66 -3.79 -8.57
N ALA A 357 -38.86 -4.86 -8.67
CA ALA A 357 -38.50 -5.50 -9.92
C ALA A 357 -38.94 -6.98 -9.87
N ARG A 358 -39.65 -7.47 -10.87
CA ARG A 358 -40.09 -8.86 -10.95
C ARG A 358 -39.06 -9.75 -11.62
N PRO A 359 -39.09 -11.06 -11.36
CA PRO A 359 -38.21 -12.00 -12.06
C PRO A 359 -38.43 -11.94 -13.58
N GLY A 360 -37.32 -11.91 -14.33
CA GLY A 360 -37.34 -11.87 -15.79
C GLY A 360 -37.60 -10.50 -16.41
N GLU A 361 -37.87 -9.45 -15.63
CA GLU A 361 -38.04 -8.09 -16.13
C GLU A 361 -36.71 -7.44 -16.51
N THR A 362 -36.77 -6.58 -17.52
CA THR A 362 -35.69 -5.64 -17.84
C THR A 362 -36.02 -4.28 -17.26
N ILE A 363 -35.22 -3.79 -16.35
CA ILE A 363 -35.35 -2.50 -15.66
C ILE A 363 -34.35 -1.50 -16.24
N GLY A 364 -34.83 -0.41 -16.80
CA GLY A 364 -34.01 0.71 -17.22
C GLY A 364 -33.76 1.65 -16.03
N VAL A 365 -32.53 2.09 -15.80
CA VAL A 365 -32.21 3.12 -14.80
C VAL A 365 -31.60 4.31 -15.55
N ILE A 366 -32.27 5.45 -15.53
CA ILE A 366 -31.85 6.65 -16.27
C ILE A 366 -31.88 7.89 -15.39
N GLY A 367 -31.07 8.88 -15.73
CA GLY A 367 -30.97 10.17 -15.05
C GLY A 367 -29.68 10.89 -15.41
N GLY A 368 -29.54 12.12 -14.98
CA GLY A 368 -28.33 12.93 -15.17
C GLY A 368 -27.08 12.35 -14.51
N THR A 369 -25.92 12.96 -14.76
CA THR A 369 -24.70 12.63 -14.03
C THR A 369 -24.88 13.02 -12.56
N GLY A 370 -24.52 12.13 -11.62
CA GLY A 370 -24.68 12.39 -10.18
C GLY A 370 -26.09 12.11 -9.63
N SER A 371 -27.05 11.65 -10.43
CA SER A 371 -28.43 11.38 -9.97
C SER A 371 -28.60 10.15 -9.06
N GLY A 372 -27.51 9.40 -8.77
CA GLY A 372 -27.57 8.24 -7.85
C GLY A 372 -27.68 6.87 -8.55
N LYS A 373 -27.61 6.78 -9.90
CA LYS A 373 -27.75 5.51 -10.65
C LYS A 373 -26.79 4.41 -10.22
N SER A 374 -25.49 4.70 -10.18
CA SER A 374 -24.47 3.72 -9.74
C SER A 374 -24.65 3.36 -8.27
N THR A 375 -25.04 4.34 -7.44
CA THR A 375 -25.33 4.10 -6.02
C THR A 375 -26.49 3.12 -5.85
N LEU A 376 -27.53 3.22 -6.64
CA LEU A 376 -28.68 2.31 -6.59
C LEU A 376 -28.25 0.87 -6.88
N ILE A 377 -27.48 0.63 -7.94
CA ILE A 377 -27.00 -0.72 -8.26
C ILE A 377 -25.95 -1.24 -7.29
N ASP A 378 -25.13 -0.35 -6.69
CA ASP A 378 -24.17 -0.72 -5.66
C ASP A 378 -24.86 -1.26 -4.40
N LEU A 379 -26.05 -0.75 -4.06
CA LEU A 379 -26.89 -1.26 -2.99
C LEU A 379 -27.53 -2.61 -3.33
N VAL A 380 -27.97 -2.83 -4.60
CA VAL A 380 -28.42 -4.17 -5.05
C VAL A 380 -27.30 -5.22 -4.89
N CYS A 381 -26.08 -4.82 -5.23
CA CYS A 381 -24.89 -5.68 -5.08
C CYS A 381 -24.42 -5.84 -3.62
N ARG A 382 -25.00 -5.07 -2.69
CA ARG A 382 -24.50 -4.93 -1.34
C ARG A 382 -22.99 -4.62 -1.34
N PHE A 383 -22.56 -3.62 -2.12
CA PHE A 383 -21.22 -3.01 -1.99
C PHE A 383 -21.20 -2.02 -0.85
N TYR A 384 -22.37 -1.46 -0.54
CA TYR A 384 -22.66 -0.62 0.62
C TYR A 384 -23.97 -1.10 1.27
N ASP A 385 -24.16 -0.83 2.54
CA ASP A 385 -25.42 -1.01 3.24
C ASP A 385 -26.19 0.32 3.29
N ALA A 386 -27.51 0.31 3.09
CA ALA A 386 -28.36 1.49 3.21
C ALA A 386 -28.35 2.04 4.63
N ASP A 387 -28.41 3.38 4.78
CA ASP A 387 -28.50 4.06 6.06
C ASP A 387 -29.91 3.89 6.67
N ASN A 388 -30.95 4.01 5.84
CA ASN A 388 -32.34 3.82 6.21
C ASN A 388 -33.06 3.01 5.12
N GLY A 389 -34.16 2.37 5.52
CA GLY A 389 -34.94 1.51 4.63
C GLY A 389 -34.33 0.11 4.47
N GLY A 390 -34.80 -0.63 3.49
CA GLY A 390 -34.38 -2.00 3.21
C GLY A 390 -34.22 -2.30 1.73
N VAL A 391 -33.20 -3.10 1.40
CA VAL A 391 -33.02 -3.69 0.07
C VAL A 391 -33.17 -5.19 0.19
N ALA A 392 -34.12 -5.77 -0.52
CA ALA A 392 -34.36 -7.20 -0.54
C ALA A 392 -34.20 -7.78 -1.95
N LEU A 393 -33.69 -9.00 -2.04
CA LEU A 393 -33.65 -9.80 -3.24
C LEU A 393 -34.34 -11.14 -2.97
N PHE A 394 -35.30 -11.53 -3.80
CA PHE A 394 -36.05 -12.80 -3.68
C PHE A 394 -36.61 -13.03 -2.26
N ASP A 395 -37.30 -12.02 -1.70
CA ASP A 395 -37.90 -11.98 -0.34
C ASP A 395 -36.92 -11.95 0.83
N HIS A 396 -35.63 -11.90 0.61
CA HIS A 396 -34.64 -11.80 1.69
C HIS A 396 -33.89 -10.46 1.64
N ASP A 397 -33.70 -9.84 2.80
CA ASP A 397 -32.82 -8.65 2.89
C ASP A 397 -31.40 -9.02 2.42
N VAL A 398 -30.78 -8.13 1.63
CA VAL A 398 -29.40 -8.33 1.14
C VAL A 398 -28.40 -8.56 2.26
N LYS A 399 -28.67 -8.08 3.48
CA LYS A 399 -27.84 -8.28 4.67
C LYS A 399 -27.89 -9.71 5.21
N GLN A 400 -28.89 -10.50 4.85
CA GLN A 400 -29.03 -11.91 5.25
C GLN A 400 -28.26 -12.87 4.37
N TYR A 401 -27.96 -12.49 3.13
CA TYR A 401 -27.17 -13.29 2.21
C TYR A 401 -25.69 -13.30 2.60
N SER A 402 -25.03 -14.48 2.50
CA SER A 402 -23.58 -14.51 2.48
C SER A 402 -23.06 -13.78 1.25
N PHE A 403 -21.89 -13.14 1.36
CA PHE A 403 -21.29 -12.48 0.20
C PHE A 403 -21.08 -13.44 -0.98
N ALA A 404 -20.70 -14.69 -0.70
CA ALA A 404 -20.52 -15.72 -1.72
C ALA A 404 -21.82 -16.02 -2.48
N GLN A 405 -22.95 -16.17 -1.77
CA GLN A 405 -24.25 -16.41 -2.39
C GLN A 405 -24.70 -15.20 -3.20
N LEU A 406 -24.56 -14.00 -2.64
CA LEU A 406 -24.98 -12.75 -3.32
C LEU A 406 -24.21 -12.55 -4.63
N ARG A 407 -22.89 -12.85 -4.66
CA ARG A 407 -22.07 -12.75 -5.88
C ARG A 407 -22.41 -13.80 -6.94
N ARG A 408 -23.02 -14.93 -6.56
CA ARG A 408 -23.58 -15.90 -7.52
C ARG A 408 -24.94 -15.46 -8.07
N LEU A 409 -25.74 -14.80 -7.25
CA LEU A 409 -27.07 -14.33 -7.63
C LEU A 409 -27.02 -13.11 -8.54
N VAL A 410 -26.08 -12.19 -8.32
CA VAL A 410 -25.98 -10.90 -9.00
C VAL A 410 -24.68 -10.83 -9.80
N GLY A 411 -24.82 -10.83 -11.13
CA GLY A 411 -23.72 -10.56 -12.06
C GLY A 411 -23.62 -9.06 -12.35
N VAL A 412 -22.44 -8.49 -12.27
CA VAL A 412 -22.22 -7.06 -12.49
C VAL A 412 -21.22 -6.82 -13.61
N VAL A 413 -21.59 -5.98 -14.54
CA VAL A 413 -20.72 -5.44 -15.58
C VAL A 413 -20.48 -3.97 -15.26
N PRO A 414 -19.29 -3.61 -14.74
CA PRO A 414 -19.00 -2.23 -14.35
C PRO A 414 -18.85 -1.33 -15.58
N GLN A 415 -19.02 -0.03 -15.38
CA GLN A 415 -18.85 1.01 -16.41
C GLN A 415 -17.49 0.94 -17.10
N GLN A 416 -16.42 0.73 -16.32
CA GLN A 416 -15.07 0.53 -16.86
C GLN A 416 -14.75 -0.96 -17.00
N ALA A 417 -14.55 -1.40 -18.25
CA ALA A 417 -14.14 -2.77 -18.53
C ALA A 417 -12.72 -3.03 -18.04
N VAL A 418 -12.57 -3.87 -17.02
CA VAL A 418 -11.28 -4.30 -16.45
C VAL A 418 -11.07 -5.78 -16.73
N LEU A 419 -9.96 -6.10 -17.42
CA LEU A 419 -9.48 -7.46 -17.64
C LEU A 419 -8.16 -7.67 -16.89
N PHE A 420 -7.99 -8.87 -16.35
CA PHE A 420 -6.77 -9.26 -15.67
C PHE A 420 -5.77 -9.89 -16.62
N THR A 421 -4.50 -9.69 -16.36
CA THR A 421 -3.40 -10.32 -17.11
C THR A 421 -3.48 -11.86 -16.97
N GLY A 422 -3.36 -12.56 -18.08
CA GLY A 422 -3.51 -14.01 -18.18
C GLY A 422 -4.07 -14.40 -19.53
N THR A 423 -5.02 -15.32 -19.58
CA THR A 423 -5.75 -15.72 -20.79
C THR A 423 -7.20 -15.22 -20.77
N ILE A 424 -7.90 -15.32 -21.91
CA ILE A 424 -9.36 -15.09 -21.95
C ILE A 424 -10.04 -16.10 -21.03
N ARG A 425 -9.65 -17.37 -21.05
CA ARG A 425 -10.14 -18.44 -20.16
C ARG A 425 -10.01 -18.04 -18.68
N ASP A 426 -8.82 -17.61 -18.25
CA ASP A 426 -8.60 -17.17 -16.88
C ASP A 426 -9.54 -16.06 -16.46
N ASN A 427 -9.80 -15.09 -17.37
CA ASN A 427 -10.73 -14.01 -17.11
C ASN A 427 -12.19 -14.49 -16.99
N MET A 428 -12.61 -15.48 -17.77
CA MET A 428 -13.96 -16.05 -17.66
C MET A 428 -14.12 -16.86 -16.37
N GLN A 429 -13.14 -17.69 -16.04
CA GLN A 429 -13.12 -18.50 -14.82
C GLN A 429 -12.99 -17.69 -13.52
N TRP A 430 -12.65 -16.40 -13.59
CA TRP A 430 -12.68 -15.52 -12.42
C TRP A 430 -14.05 -15.47 -11.74
N ALA A 431 -15.11 -15.44 -12.52
CA ALA A 431 -16.49 -15.39 -12.01
C ALA A 431 -17.03 -16.77 -11.65
N ALA A 432 -16.57 -17.83 -12.33
CA ALA A 432 -16.99 -19.21 -12.11
C ALA A 432 -15.77 -20.14 -12.21
N PRO A 433 -15.04 -20.37 -11.11
CA PRO A 433 -13.90 -21.29 -11.10
C PRO A 433 -14.33 -22.70 -11.53
N GLY A 434 -13.70 -23.24 -12.58
CA GLY A 434 -14.01 -24.56 -13.12
C GLY A 434 -15.11 -24.60 -14.17
N ALA A 435 -15.58 -23.44 -14.66
CA ALA A 435 -16.51 -23.38 -15.80
C ALA A 435 -15.93 -24.13 -17.01
N SER A 436 -16.76 -24.92 -17.68
CA SER A 436 -16.38 -25.68 -18.87
C SER A 436 -16.20 -24.75 -20.08
N ASP A 437 -15.51 -25.26 -21.11
CA ASP A 437 -15.32 -24.52 -22.35
C ASP A 437 -16.67 -24.20 -23.01
N GLU A 438 -17.63 -25.12 -22.95
CA GLU A 438 -18.97 -24.95 -23.49
C GLU A 438 -19.70 -23.80 -22.81
N GLU A 439 -19.64 -23.72 -21.48
CA GLU A 439 -20.25 -22.62 -20.71
C GLU A 439 -19.61 -21.28 -21.02
N ILE A 440 -18.28 -21.27 -21.16
CA ILE A 440 -17.54 -20.06 -21.56
C ILE A 440 -17.92 -19.63 -22.96
N TRP A 441 -18.00 -20.55 -23.93
CA TRP A 441 -18.40 -20.22 -25.31
C TRP A 441 -19.85 -19.73 -25.37
N GLN A 442 -20.77 -20.35 -24.64
CA GLN A 442 -22.14 -19.87 -24.54
C GLN A 442 -22.21 -18.41 -24.05
N ALA A 443 -21.52 -18.11 -22.97
CA ALA A 443 -21.45 -16.74 -22.45
C ALA A 443 -20.82 -15.75 -23.44
N LEU A 444 -19.80 -16.18 -24.20
CA LEU A 444 -19.17 -15.37 -25.26
C LEU A 444 -20.12 -15.14 -26.44
N GLU A 445 -20.98 -16.12 -26.80
CA GLU A 445 -21.99 -15.99 -27.85
C GLU A 445 -23.06 -14.98 -27.46
N ILE A 446 -23.61 -15.09 -26.24
CA ILE A 446 -24.59 -14.13 -25.72
C ILE A 446 -23.98 -12.71 -25.69
N ALA A 447 -22.72 -12.58 -25.23
CA ALA A 447 -22.02 -11.30 -25.17
C ALA A 447 -21.54 -10.78 -26.54
N GLN A 448 -21.88 -11.45 -27.65
CA GLN A 448 -21.42 -11.10 -29.00
C GLN A 448 -19.88 -11.06 -29.12
N ALA A 449 -19.19 -11.88 -28.35
CA ALA A 449 -17.72 -11.92 -28.28
C ALA A 449 -17.10 -13.12 -28.99
N ALA A 450 -17.90 -14.19 -29.26
CA ALA A 450 -17.38 -15.46 -29.75
C ALA A 450 -16.64 -15.35 -31.09
N GLU A 451 -17.14 -14.54 -32.04
CA GLU A 451 -16.56 -14.37 -33.36
C GLU A 451 -15.11 -13.87 -33.29
N PHE A 452 -14.87 -12.76 -32.59
CA PHE A 452 -13.50 -12.20 -32.49
C PHE A 452 -12.58 -13.04 -31.62
N VAL A 453 -13.11 -13.79 -30.64
CA VAL A 453 -12.31 -14.72 -29.82
C VAL A 453 -11.87 -15.93 -30.67
N ARG A 454 -12.78 -16.51 -31.49
CA ARG A 454 -12.41 -17.58 -32.42
C ARG A 454 -11.37 -17.14 -33.46
N GLY A 455 -11.38 -15.85 -33.84
CA GLY A 455 -10.38 -15.27 -34.75
C GLY A 455 -9.01 -14.99 -34.12
N LYS A 456 -8.84 -15.16 -32.82
CA LYS A 456 -7.55 -14.96 -32.16
C LYS A 456 -6.71 -16.24 -32.13
N PRO A 457 -5.37 -16.14 -32.33
CA PRO A 457 -4.47 -17.27 -32.09
C PRO A 457 -4.61 -17.75 -30.64
N GLY A 458 -4.92 -19.05 -30.46
CA GLY A 458 -5.14 -19.65 -29.14
C GLY A 458 -6.58 -19.53 -28.61
N MET A 459 -7.49 -18.83 -29.29
CA MET A 459 -8.92 -18.70 -28.91
C MET A 459 -9.10 -18.35 -27.42
N LEU A 460 -9.61 -19.26 -26.59
CA LEU A 460 -9.78 -19.04 -25.15
C LEU A 460 -8.46 -18.86 -24.42
N ASP A 461 -7.39 -19.44 -24.93
CA ASP A 461 -6.04 -19.35 -24.34
C ASP A 461 -5.24 -18.15 -24.91
N ALA A 462 -5.87 -17.30 -25.73
CA ALA A 462 -5.27 -16.06 -26.20
C ALA A 462 -4.89 -15.14 -25.02
N PRO A 463 -3.68 -14.52 -25.07
CA PRO A 463 -3.19 -13.72 -23.96
C PRO A 463 -3.98 -12.42 -23.81
N VAL A 464 -4.21 -12.05 -22.54
CA VAL A 464 -4.76 -10.77 -22.10
C VAL A 464 -3.64 -9.99 -21.41
N GLU A 465 -3.24 -8.85 -21.98
CA GLU A 465 -2.27 -7.96 -21.39
C GLU A 465 -2.87 -7.15 -20.22
N THR A 466 -2.02 -6.48 -19.47
CA THR A 466 -2.43 -5.64 -18.33
C THR A 466 -3.57 -4.69 -18.71
N ALA A 467 -4.68 -4.77 -18.00
CA ALA A 467 -5.92 -4.03 -18.24
C ALA A 467 -6.53 -4.26 -19.64
N GLY A 468 -6.17 -5.37 -20.32
CA GLY A 468 -6.71 -5.71 -21.65
C GLY A 468 -6.29 -4.76 -22.76
N ARG A 469 -5.08 -4.16 -22.69
CA ARG A 469 -4.61 -3.16 -23.67
C ARG A 469 -4.54 -3.66 -25.10
N ASN A 470 -4.40 -4.96 -25.29
CA ASN A 470 -4.38 -5.63 -26.59
C ASN A 470 -5.78 -5.88 -27.19
N PHE A 471 -6.84 -5.37 -26.56
CA PHE A 471 -8.22 -5.41 -27.04
C PHE A 471 -8.77 -4.00 -27.26
N SER A 472 -9.68 -3.82 -28.24
CA SER A 472 -10.42 -2.58 -28.39
C SER A 472 -11.38 -2.35 -27.21
N GLY A 473 -11.87 -1.11 -27.04
CA GLY A 473 -12.83 -0.79 -25.97
C GLY A 473 -14.08 -1.70 -26.00
N GLY A 474 -14.69 -1.86 -27.16
CA GLY A 474 -15.85 -2.74 -27.32
C GLY A 474 -15.54 -4.23 -27.12
N GLN A 475 -14.35 -4.70 -27.51
CA GLN A 475 -13.92 -6.07 -27.23
C GLN A 475 -13.74 -6.33 -25.73
N ARG A 476 -13.09 -5.40 -25.01
CA ARG A 476 -12.97 -5.48 -23.54
C ARG A 476 -14.33 -5.52 -22.86
N GLN A 477 -15.24 -4.64 -23.30
CA GLN A 477 -16.60 -4.58 -22.75
C GLN A 477 -17.33 -5.90 -22.94
N ARG A 478 -17.33 -6.45 -24.15
CA ARG A 478 -17.98 -7.75 -24.45
C ARG A 478 -17.38 -8.90 -23.65
N LEU A 479 -16.06 -8.94 -23.46
CA LEU A 479 -15.42 -9.93 -22.58
C LEU A 479 -15.84 -9.75 -21.11
N THR A 480 -16.00 -8.52 -20.64
CA THR A 480 -16.47 -8.26 -19.26
C THR A 480 -17.93 -8.68 -19.10
N ILE A 481 -18.78 -8.47 -20.12
CA ILE A 481 -20.17 -8.95 -20.13
C ILE A 481 -20.19 -10.49 -20.12
N ALA A 482 -19.42 -11.15 -21.00
CA ALA A 482 -19.30 -12.61 -21.01
C ALA A 482 -18.91 -13.16 -19.63
N ARG A 483 -17.91 -12.56 -19.00
CA ARG A 483 -17.46 -12.94 -17.65
C ARG A 483 -18.59 -12.88 -16.63
N ALA A 484 -19.46 -11.85 -16.69
CA ALA A 484 -20.60 -11.73 -15.78
C ALA A 484 -21.70 -12.76 -16.05
N LEU A 485 -21.79 -13.27 -17.30
CA LEU A 485 -22.77 -14.26 -17.71
C LEU A 485 -22.36 -15.71 -17.43
N VAL A 486 -21.05 -16.03 -17.36
CA VAL A 486 -20.56 -17.41 -17.11
C VAL A 486 -21.21 -18.06 -15.88
N PRO A 487 -21.37 -17.38 -14.72
CA PRO A 487 -22.01 -17.97 -13.55
C PRO A 487 -23.54 -18.13 -13.68
N LYS A 488 -24.17 -17.70 -14.77
CA LYS A 488 -25.63 -17.72 -15.01
C LYS A 488 -26.39 -17.05 -13.84
N PRO A 489 -26.12 -15.75 -13.57
CA PRO A 489 -26.74 -15.06 -12.44
C PRO A 489 -28.25 -14.91 -12.65
N LYS A 490 -29.01 -14.77 -11.55
CA LYS A 490 -30.45 -14.47 -11.61
C LYS A 490 -30.75 -13.00 -11.88
N ILE A 491 -29.84 -12.11 -11.48
CA ILE A 491 -29.87 -10.68 -11.74
C ILE A 491 -28.60 -10.29 -12.47
N LEU A 492 -28.73 -9.63 -13.61
CA LEU A 492 -27.61 -9.05 -14.36
C LEU A 492 -27.68 -7.54 -14.32
N ILE A 493 -26.61 -6.88 -13.92
CA ILE A 493 -26.48 -5.42 -13.89
C ILE A 493 -25.50 -4.99 -14.98
N LEU A 494 -25.95 -4.13 -15.86
CA LEU A 494 -25.18 -3.53 -16.95
C LEU A 494 -25.01 -2.04 -16.68
N ASP A 495 -23.92 -1.62 -16.01
CA ASP A 495 -23.68 -0.22 -15.69
C ASP A 495 -22.98 0.48 -16.85
N ASP A 496 -23.73 1.29 -17.59
CA ASP A 496 -23.34 2.05 -18.80
C ASP A 496 -22.48 1.25 -19.79
N SER A 497 -22.68 -0.06 -19.78
CA SER A 497 -21.86 -1.03 -20.50
C SER A 497 -22.01 -0.96 -22.02
N ALA A 498 -23.07 -0.31 -22.52
CA ALA A 498 -23.34 -0.09 -23.92
C ALA A 498 -22.58 1.10 -24.53
N SER A 499 -21.99 1.97 -23.72
CA SER A 499 -21.33 3.21 -24.18
C SER A 499 -20.13 2.96 -25.11
N ALA A 500 -19.47 1.81 -24.97
CA ALA A 500 -18.33 1.38 -25.78
C ALA A 500 -18.70 0.49 -26.97
N LEU A 501 -19.99 0.15 -27.15
CA LEU A 501 -20.48 -0.69 -28.21
C LEU A 501 -21.11 0.15 -29.34
N ASP A 502 -21.04 -0.35 -30.57
CA ASP A 502 -21.84 0.18 -31.68
C ASP A 502 -23.31 -0.26 -31.55
N PHE A 503 -24.21 0.47 -32.23
CA PHE A 503 -25.65 0.23 -32.15
C PHE A 503 -26.08 -1.17 -32.54
N ALA A 504 -25.44 -1.77 -33.56
CA ALA A 504 -25.80 -3.10 -34.05
C ALA A 504 -25.42 -4.18 -33.03
N THR A 505 -24.21 -4.09 -32.49
CA THR A 505 -23.71 -5.00 -31.45
C THR A 505 -24.52 -4.88 -30.14
N ASP A 506 -24.87 -3.65 -29.72
CA ASP A 506 -25.72 -3.43 -28.54
C ASP A 506 -27.13 -4.02 -28.72
N ALA A 507 -27.75 -3.82 -29.89
CA ALA A 507 -29.06 -4.39 -30.18
C ALA A 507 -29.03 -5.93 -30.22
N ALA A 508 -27.98 -6.53 -30.82
CA ALA A 508 -27.80 -7.98 -30.88
C ALA A 508 -27.56 -8.57 -29.48
N LEU A 509 -26.73 -7.90 -28.64
CA LEU A 509 -26.47 -8.29 -27.27
C LEU A 509 -27.77 -8.34 -26.44
N ARG A 510 -28.58 -7.29 -26.49
CA ARG A 510 -29.84 -7.24 -25.73
C ARG A 510 -30.84 -8.30 -26.20
N LYS A 511 -30.92 -8.53 -27.51
CA LYS A 511 -31.74 -9.59 -28.06
C LYS A 511 -31.26 -10.96 -27.53
N ALA A 512 -29.98 -11.23 -27.60
CA ALA A 512 -29.39 -12.48 -27.10
C ALA A 512 -29.63 -12.67 -25.58
N ILE A 513 -29.42 -11.62 -24.77
CA ILE A 513 -29.71 -11.67 -23.34
C ILE A 513 -31.20 -12.03 -23.12
N LYS A 514 -32.14 -11.37 -23.79
CA LYS A 514 -33.58 -11.64 -23.63
C LYS A 514 -34.00 -13.05 -24.07
N GLU A 515 -33.43 -13.56 -25.17
CA GLU A 515 -33.82 -14.85 -25.76
C GLU A 515 -33.12 -16.05 -25.11
N GLU A 516 -31.83 -15.88 -24.67
CA GLU A 516 -31.00 -17.02 -24.22
C GLU A 516 -30.85 -17.11 -22.72
N THR A 517 -31.27 -16.07 -21.94
CA THR A 517 -31.16 -16.08 -20.48
C THR A 517 -32.55 -16.10 -19.82
N HIS A 518 -33.34 -17.13 -20.10
CA HIS A 518 -34.72 -17.27 -19.61
C HIS A 518 -34.86 -17.02 -18.10
N GLY A 519 -35.68 -16.02 -17.72
CA GLY A 519 -36.00 -15.68 -16.34
C GLY A 519 -34.95 -14.81 -15.62
N MET A 520 -33.86 -14.39 -16.27
CA MET A 520 -32.90 -13.45 -15.72
C MET A 520 -33.46 -12.04 -15.66
N THR A 521 -33.39 -11.39 -14.50
CA THR A 521 -33.76 -9.99 -14.33
C THR A 521 -32.58 -9.11 -14.73
N VAL A 522 -32.79 -8.08 -15.56
CA VAL A 522 -31.69 -7.27 -16.10
C VAL A 522 -31.86 -5.81 -15.72
N PHE A 523 -30.89 -5.23 -15.03
CA PHE A 523 -30.80 -3.79 -14.82
C PHE A 523 -29.88 -3.16 -15.87
N ILE A 524 -30.42 -2.25 -16.66
CA ILE A 524 -29.69 -1.48 -17.67
C ILE A 524 -29.57 -0.05 -17.17
N VAL A 525 -28.39 0.31 -16.68
CA VAL A 525 -28.09 1.67 -16.26
C VAL A 525 -27.49 2.43 -17.43
N SER A 526 -28.07 3.56 -17.79
CA SER A 526 -27.54 4.37 -18.88
C SER A 526 -27.96 5.83 -18.76
N GLN A 527 -27.18 6.71 -19.39
CA GLN A 527 -27.55 8.10 -19.63
C GLN A 527 -28.26 8.27 -20.97
N ARG A 528 -28.32 7.21 -21.81
CA ARG A 528 -28.90 7.24 -23.15
C ARG A 528 -30.32 6.71 -23.13
N ALA A 529 -31.32 7.54 -23.55
CA ALA A 529 -32.70 7.13 -23.64
C ALA A 529 -32.89 5.91 -24.55
N ALA A 530 -32.18 5.85 -25.68
CA ALA A 530 -32.20 4.72 -26.61
C ALA A 530 -31.78 3.39 -25.96
N SER A 531 -31.03 3.44 -24.88
CA SER A 531 -30.56 2.26 -24.15
C SER A 531 -31.62 1.64 -23.26
N VAL A 532 -32.52 2.43 -22.71
CA VAL A 532 -33.54 2.00 -21.74
C VAL A 532 -34.97 1.98 -22.26
N GLN A 533 -35.26 2.62 -23.41
CA GLN A 533 -36.62 2.77 -23.95
C GLN A 533 -37.38 1.46 -24.21
N ARG A 534 -36.67 0.33 -24.32
CA ARG A 534 -37.27 -1.00 -24.52
C ARG A 534 -37.34 -1.82 -23.22
N ALA A 535 -36.97 -1.24 -22.09
CA ALA A 535 -37.12 -1.87 -20.77
C ALA A 535 -38.60 -2.03 -20.44
N ASP A 536 -38.94 -3.05 -19.66
CA ASP A 536 -40.30 -3.32 -19.22
C ASP A 536 -40.83 -2.18 -18.35
N HIS A 537 -39.98 -1.64 -17.48
CA HIS A 537 -40.19 -0.34 -16.85
C HIS A 537 -38.88 0.41 -16.62
N ILE A 538 -38.95 1.71 -16.40
CA ILE A 538 -37.80 2.61 -16.32
C ILE A 538 -37.86 3.42 -15.02
N LEU A 539 -36.81 3.33 -14.24
CA LEU A 539 -36.60 4.15 -13.05
C LEU A 539 -35.88 5.45 -13.47
N VAL A 540 -36.53 6.57 -13.28
CA VAL A 540 -35.97 7.90 -13.55
C VAL A 540 -35.45 8.50 -12.27
N LEU A 541 -34.15 8.70 -12.18
CA LEU A 541 -33.49 9.30 -11.01
C LEU A 541 -33.10 10.74 -11.31
N ASP A 542 -33.46 11.64 -10.38
CA ASP A 542 -33.05 13.03 -10.40
C ASP A 542 -32.70 13.49 -8.99
N ASP A 543 -31.50 14.05 -8.82
CA ASP A 543 -30.93 14.52 -7.54
C ASP A 543 -31.15 13.52 -6.38
N GLY A 544 -30.84 12.25 -6.61
CA GLY A 544 -30.96 11.17 -5.63
C GLY A 544 -32.38 10.71 -5.31
N LYS A 545 -33.39 11.15 -6.06
CA LYS A 545 -34.80 10.78 -5.88
C LYS A 545 -35.34 10.03 -7.09
N LEU A 546 -36.27 9.11 -6.86
CA LEU A 546 -37.02 8.43 -7.90
C LEU A 546 -38.21 9.33 -8.33
N VAL A 547 -38.08 9.94 -9.51
CA VAL A 547 -39.09 10.89 -10.04
C VAL A 547 -40.02 10.25 -11.08
N GLY A 548 -39.75 9.01 -11.51
CA GLY A 548 -40.60 8.24 -12.42
C GLY A 548 -40.28 6.75 -12.34
N ASP A 549 -41.31 5.93 -12.36
CA ASP A 549 -41.24 4.46 -12.40
C ASP A 549 -42.43 3.95 -13.26
N ALA A 550 -42.20 3.76 -14.56
CA ALA A 550 -43.21 3.29 -15.50
C ALA A 550 -42.55 2.88 -16.84
N PRO A 551 -43.29 2.26 -17.76
CA PRO A 551 -42.85 2.02 -19.16
C PRO A 551 -42.60 3.33 -19.92
N HIS A 552 -41.74 3.26 -20.95
CA HIS A 552 -41.33 4.40 -21.78
C HIS A 552 -42.48 5.32 -22.25
N ALA A 553 -43.56 4.75 -22.77
CA ALA A 553 -44.68 5.52 -23.29
C ALA A 553 -45.47 6.29 -22.22
N GLU A 554 -45.52 5.75 -20.99
CA GLU A 554 -46.17 6.38 -19.86
C GLU A 554 -45.29 7.49 -19.28
N LEU A 555 -43.96 7.26 -19.12
CA LEU A 555 -43.02 8.26 -18.65
C LEU A 555 -42.93 9.49 -19.56
N LEU A 556 -43.05 9.32 -20.87
CA LEU A 556 -43.11 10.46 -21.81
C LEU A 556 -44.28 11.42 -21.52
N ARG A 557 -45.37 10.89 -20.90
CA ARG A 557 -46.57 11.68 -20.55
C ARG A 557 -46.55 12.19 -19.11
N SER A 558 -46.02 11.40 -18.19
CA SER A 558 -46.12 11.62 -16.75
C SER A 558 -44.85 12.22 -16.09
N CYS A 559 -43.67 12.06 -16.70
CA CYS A 559 -42.41 12.48 -16.11
C CYS A 559 -41.71 13.53 -16.98
N GLU A 560 -41.69 14.77 -16.54
CA GLU A 560 -41.05 15.89 -17.26
C GLU A 560 -39.55 15.67 -17.44
N VAL A 561 -38.86 15.21 -16.41
CA VAL A 561 -37.42 14.93 -16.44
C VAL A 561 -37.09 13.87 -17.52
N TYR A 562 -37.88 12.79 -17.59
CA TYR A 562 -37.66 11.77 -18.62
C TYR A 562 -37.92 12.30 -20.03
N LYS A 563 -38.93 13.11 -20.19
CA LYS A 563 -39.27 13.75 -21.44
C LYS A 563 -38.19 14.70 -21.93
N GLU A 564 -37.62 15.50 -21.02
CA GLU A 564 -36.46 16.37 -21.32
C GLU A 564 -35.25 15.56 -21.77
N ILE A 565 -34.91 14.47 -21.05
CA ILE A 565 -33.82 13.57 -21.43
C ILE A 565 -34.05 13.01 -22.85
N CYS A 566 -35.27 12.54 -23.14
CA CYS A 566 -35.61 12.00 -24.46
C CYS A 566 -35.53 13.07 -25.55
N LEU A 567 -36.08 14.26 -25.33
CA LEU A 567 -36.08 15.36 -26.32
C LEU A 567 -34.67 15.93 -26.59
N SER A 568 -33.74 15.78 -25.62
CA SER A 568 -32.36 16.16 -25.82
C SER A 568 -31.55 15.19 -26.70
N GLN A 569 -32.00 13.94 -26.82
CA GLN A 569 -31.24 12.85 -27.44
C GLN A 569 -31.92 12.24 -28.67
N LEU A 570 -33.27 12.28 -28.76
CA LEU A 570 -34.08 11.71 -29.83
C LEU A 570 -34.71 12.83 -30.68
N SER A 571 -35.03 12.53 -31.93
CA SER A 571 -35.71 13.50 -32.76
C SER A 571 -37.16 13.71 -32.27
N LYS A 572 -37.69 14.92 -32.48
CA LYS A 572 -39.07 15.23 -32.12
C LYS A 572 -40.09 14.27 -32.78
N GLU A 573 -39.75 13.77 -33.97
CA GLU A 573 -40.59 12.80 -34.71
C GLU A 573 -40.58 11.41 -34.06
N GLU A 574 -39.46 10.98 -33.51
CA GLU A 574 -39.35 9.70 -32.78
C GLU A 574 -40.11 9.75 -31.46
N VAL A 575 -40.02 10.85 -30.74
CA VAL A 575 -40.76 11.05 -29.48
C VAL A 575 -42.26 11.16 -29.77
N ALA A 576 -42.67 11.86 -30.84
CA ALA A 576 -44.07 12.01 -31.22
C ALA A 576 -44.74 10.70 -31.74
N LYS A 577 -43.98 9.75 -32.28
CA LYS A 577 -44.50 8.43 -32.67
C LYS A 577 -44.87 7.55 -31.48
N THR A 578 -44.36 7.85 -30.30
CA THR A 578 -44.59 7.06 -29.08
C THR A 578 -45.63 7.71 -28.16
N LEU A 579 -45.90 9.02 -28.31
CA LEU A 579 -46.96 9.76 -27.62
C LEU A 579 -48.31 9.51 -28.25
#